data_723a8b0f8ddb6450d3828e9fcc35be26
#
_entry.id   723a8b0f8ddb6450d3828e9fcc35be26
#
_cell.length_a   1.000
_cell.length_b   1.000
_cell.length_c   1.000
_cell.angle_alpha   90.00
_cell.angle_beta   90.00
_cell.angle_gamma   90.00
#
_symmetry.space_group_name_H-M   'P 1'
#
loop_
_entity.id
_entity.type
_entity.pdbx_description
1 polymer ?
#
loop_
_entity_poly.entity_id
_entity_poly.type
_entity_poly.pdbx_seq_one_letter_code
_entity_poly.pdbx_strand_id
1 'polypeptide(L)'
;MKRDPQNALNTVHNAYDDALEIYNTIFKLHRDNVQVRIFSDNIVLSCPCKKIGLEKAFHLILVLSALIQEKLLHYSMLSRGGIARGDFFNDKVMIWGNALVKAYNLESTVAIYPRIIIHPDLISSVSYFEKKSKNDSYDIVNWIAQDQDGLCFVDYFNSKLMRDPLYMLIVFIEDNEKRQANNMDNLKVAQKIIWHGNYLKNKVNELSNSDVITK
;
A
#
# COMPACT_ATOMS: atom_id res chain seq x y z
N MET A 1 11.48 14.03 -18.42
CA MET A 1 10.29 14.87 -18.66
C MET A 1 9.72 15.26 -17.31
N LYS A 2 9.71 16.54 -16.92
CA LYS A 2 9.05 16.98 -15.66
C LYS A 2 7.55 16.84 -15.87
N ARG A 3 6.89 16.03 -15.01
CA ARG A 3 5.42 15.94 -15.03
C ARG A 3 4.85 17.30 -14.64
N ASP A 4 3.77 17.70 -15.31
CA ASP A 4 2.98 18.87 -14.91
C ASP A 4 2.45 18.62 -13.48
N PRO A 5 2.71 19.53 -12.50
CA PRO A 5 2.27 19.37 -11.12
C PRO A 5 0.75 19.19 -10.98
N GLN A 6 -0.04 19.88 -11.79
CA GLN A 6 -1.50 19.76 -11.78
C GLN A 6 -1.95 18.37 -12.25
N ASN A 7 -1.29 17.82 -13.26
CA ASN A 7 -1.59 16.48 -13.76
C ASN A 7 -1.21 15.40 -12.74
N ALA A 8 -0.10 15.58 -12.02
CA ALA A 8 0.29 14.69 -10.93
C ALA A 8 -0.71 14.71 -9.78
N LEU A 9 -1.19 15.89 -9.38
CA LEU A 9 -2.20 16.04 -8.33
C LEU A 9 -3.52 15.37 -8.71
N ASN A 10 -4.00 15.60 -9.93
CA ASN A 10 -5.22 14.97 -10.44
C ASN A 10 -5.10 13.45 -10.45
N THR A 11 -3.92 12.92 -10.82
CA THR A 11 -3.64 11.47 -10.80
C THR A 11 -3.75 10.90 -9.39
N VAL A 12 -3.18 11.57 -8.40
CA VAL A 12 -3.25 11.14 -6.99
C VAL A 12 -4.70 11.16 -6.48
N HIS A 13 -5.48 12.20 -6.81
CA HIS A 13 -6.90 12.27 -6.46
C HIS A 13 -7.71 11.15 -7.10
N ASN A 14 -7.56 10.91 -8.39
CA ASN A 14 -8.29 9.86 -9.10
C ASN A 14 -7.94 8.48 -8.53
N ALA A 15 -6.67 8.20 -8.28
CA ALA A 15 -6.25 6.92 -7.68
C ALA A 15 -6.84 6.71 -6.28
N TYR A 16 -6.96 7.77 -5.49
CA TYR A 16 -7.59 7.71 -4.18
C TYR A 16 -9.11 7.48 -4.28
N ASP A 17 -9.80 8.22 -5.15
CA ASP A 17 -11.25 8.10 -5.32
C ASP A 17 -11.63 6.72 -5.85
N ASP A 18 -10.91 6.18 -6.84
CA ASP A 18 -11.08 4.83 -7.36
C ASP A 18 -10.86 3.76 -6.27
N ALA A 19 -9.80 3.91 -5.48
CA ALA A 19 -9.50 2.99 -4.38
C ALA A 19 -10.59 3.01 -3.31
N LEU A 20 -11.12 4.20 -2.98
CA LEU A 20 -12.17 4.37 -2.01
C LEU A 20 -13.51 3.78 -2.50
N GLU A 21 -13.84 3.91 -3.77
CA GLU A 21 -15.04 3.32 -4.37
C GLU A 21 -15.00 1.79 -4.28
N ILE A 22 -13.88 1.18 -4.69
CA ILE A 22 -13.67 -0.27 -4.58
C ILE A 22 -13.75 -0.72 -3.13
N TYR A 23 -13.09 -0.01 -2.23
CA TYR A 23 -13.10 -0.31 -0.81
C TYR A 23 -14.51 -0.31 -0.22
N ASN A 24 -15.32 0.73 -0.50
CA ASN A 24 -16.69 0.83 -0.04
C ASN A 24 -17.58 -0.27 -0.61
N THR A 25 -17.34 -0.68 -1.86
CA THR A 25 -18.12 -1.72 -2.55
C THR A 25 -17.83 -3.11 -1.96
N ILE A 26 -16.55 -3.43 -1.76
CA ILE A 26 -16.13 -4.78 -1.35
C ILE A 26 -16.30 -4.98 0.16
N PHE A 27 -15.89 -4.03 0.97
CA PHE A 27 -15.80 -4.19 2.41
C PHE A 27 -16.99 -3.63 3.19
N LYS A 28 -17.95 -2.95 2.52
CA LYS A 28 -19.13 -2.32 3.15
C LYS A 28 -18.79 -1.50 4.41
N LEU A 29 -17.61 -0.92 4.43
CA LEU A 29 -17.08 -0.23 5.58
C LEU A 29 -17.38 1.26 5.48
N HIS A 30 -17.86 1.83 6.58
CA HIS A 30 -18.24 3.23 6.65
C HIS A 30 -17.02 4.14 6.42
N ARG A 31 -17.15 5.03 5.44
CA ARG A 31 -16.21 6.11 5.10
C ARG A 31 -15.80 6.96 6.32
N ASP A 32 -16.65 7.01 7.32
CA ASP A 32 -16.52 7.85 8.53
C ASP A 32 -15.39 7.42 9.48
N ASN A 33 -14.76 6.26 9.25
CA ASN A 33 -13.70 5.74 10.10
C ASN A 33 -12.29 6.06 9.59
N VAL A 34 -12.13 6.52 8.35
CA VAL A 34 -10.83 6.89 7.79
C VAL A 34 -10.85 8.37 7.41
N GLN A 35 -9.90 9.10 7.92
CA GLN A 35 -9.68 10.49 7.54
C GLN A 35 -8.52 10.56 6.55
N VAL A 36 -8.65 11.41 5.55
CA VAL A 36 -7.68 11.57 4.49
C VAL A 36 -7.25 13.02 4.39
N ARG A 37 -5.96 13.23 4.19
CA ARG A 37 -5.37 14.50 3.81
C ARG A 37 -4.47 14.29 2.61
N ILE A 38 -4.68 15.09 1.58
CA ILE A 38 -3.83 15.11 0.39
C ILE A 38 -3.20 16.49 0.31
N PHE A 39 -1.88 16.53 0.21
CA PHE A 39 -1.13 17.76 0.00
C PHE A 39 0.09 17.44 -0.86
N SER A 40 0.30 18.23 -1.92
CA SER A 40 1.29 17.93 -2.95
C SER A 40 1.08 16.50 -3.50
N ASP A 41 2.09 15.67 -3.48
CA ASP A 41 2.10 14.25 -3.88
C ASP A 41 1.97 13.29 -2.68
N ASN A 42 1.59 13.81 -1.51
CA ASN A 42 1.45 13.02 -0.29
C ASN A 42 -0.01 12.72 0.03
N ILE A 43 -0.30 11.47 0.39
CA ILE A 43 -1.58 11.01 0.93
C ILE A 43 -1.37 10.57 2.38
N VAL A 44 -2.05 11.19 3.31
CA VAL A 44 -2.07 10.79 4.73
C VAL A 44 -3.42 10.17 5.06
N LEU A 45 -3.41 8.88 5.38
CA LEU A 45 -4.56 8.14 5.87
C LEU A 45 -4.47 8.00 7.38
N SER A 46 -5.56 8.27 8.09
CA SER A 46 -5.62 8.07 9.53
C SER A 46 -6.92 7.42 9.98
N CYS A 47 -6.82 6.56 10.99
CA CYS A 47 -7.95 5.80 11.50
C CYS A 47 -7.91 5.75 13.04
N PRO A 48 -9.02 6.09 13.74
CA PRO A 48 -9.04 6.21 15.18
C PRO A 48 -9.13 4.84 15.88
N CYS A 49 -7.99 4.22 16.17
CA CYS A 49 -7.93 2.90 16.84
C CYS A 49 -8.72 2.82 18.15
N LYS A 50 -8.80 3.92 18.92
CA LYS A 50 -9.58 3.96 20.16
C LYS A 50 -11.08 3.81 19.93
N LYS A 51 -11.58 4.27 18.78
CA LYS A 51 -13.03 4.23 18.44
C LYS A 51 -13.47 2.89 17.88
N ILE A 52 -12.66 2.26 17.02
CA ILE A 52 -13.08 1.09 16.25
C ILE A 52 -12.27 -0.19 16.54
N GLY A 53 -11.30 -0.11 17.42
CA GLY A 53 -10.35 -1.19 17.70
C GLY A 53 -9.10 -1.15 16.78
N LEU A 54 -7.98 -1.64 17.30
CA LEU A 54 -6.70 -1.61 16.59
C LEU A 54 -6.71 -2.50 15.35
N GLU A 55 -7.23 -3.72 15.47
CA GLU A 55 -7.30 -4.70 14.39
C GLU A 55 -8.06 -4.15 13.19
N LYS A 56 -9.27 -3.66 13.42
CA LYS A 56 -10.09 -3.04 12.37
C LYS A 56 -9.45 -1.82 11.76
N ALA A 57 -8.88 -0.93 12.58
CA ALA A 57 -8.20 0.26 12.10
C ALA A 57 -6.98 -0.09 11.24
N PHE A 58 -6.21 -1.10 11.65
CA PHE A 58 -5.03 -1.55 10.90
C PHE A 58 -5.44 -2.18 9.57
N HIS A 59 -6.42 -3.07 9.57
CA HIS A 59 -6.97 -3.65 8.34
C HIS A 59 -7.43 -2.57 7.34
N LEU A 60 -8.19 -1.57 7.82
CA LEU A 60 -8.66 -0.45 7.01
C LEU A 60 -7.50 0.30 6.31
N ILE A 61 -6.47 0.63 7.07
CA ILE A 61 -5.30 1.35 6.53
C ILE A 61 -4.51 0.47 5.56
N LEU A 62 -4.31 -0.82 5.86
CA LEU A 62 -3.63 -1.76 4.98
C LEU A 62 -4.32 -1.86 3.62
N VAL A 63 -5.62 -2.16 3.63
CA VAL A 63 -6.40 -2.37 2.40
C VAL A 63 -6.46 -1.11 1.56
N LEU A 64 -6.76 0.05 2.18
CA LEU A 64 -6.77 1.32 1.43
C LEU A 64 -5.40 1.67 0.86
N SER A 65 -4.33 1.46 1.62
CA SER A 65 -2.97 1.69 1.14
C SER A 65 -2.63 0.80 -0.05
N ALA A 66 -3.02 -0.48 0.00
CA ALA A 66 -2.82 -1.43 -1.09
C ALA A 66 -3.59 -1.03 -2.35
N LEU A 67 -4.87 -0.68 -2.20
CA LEU A 67 -5.71 -0.24 -3.32
C LEU A 67 -5.18 1.06 -3.96
N ILE A 68 -4.75 2.03 -3.15
CA ILE A 68 -4.15 3.26 -3.68
C ILE A 68 -2.85 2.97 -4.43
N GLN A 69 -1.97 2.10 -3.91
CA GLN A 69 -0.75 1.71 -4.62
C GLN A 69 -1.06 1.05 -5.95
N GLU A 70 -2.01 0.12 -5.97
CA GLU A 70 -2.45 -0.55 -7.19
C GLU A 70 -3.02 0.45 -8.20
N LYS A 71 -3.90 1.39 -7.78
CA LYS A 71 -4.43 2.42 -8.67
C LYS A 71 -3.35 3.35 -9.21
N LEU A 72 -2.39 3.76 -8.39
CA LEU A 72 -1.25 4.58 -8.84
C LEU A 72 -0.42 3.89 -9.92
N LEU A 73 -0.31 2.55 -9.89
CA LEU A 73 0.37 1.80 -10.95
C LEU A 73 -0.30 1.95 -12.30
N HIS A 74 -1.63 1.99 -12.39
CA HIS A 74 -2.34 2.25 -13.64
C HIS A 74 -1.97 3.60 -14.27
N TYR A 75 -1.55 4.55 -13.46
CA TYR A 75 -1.05 5.85 -13.90
C TYR A 75 0.48 5.89 -14.03
N SER A 76 1.12 4.73 -14.03
CA SER A 76 2.59 4.66 -14.09
C SER A 76 3.27 5.42 -12.94
N MET A 77 2.69 5.43 -11.75
CA MET A 77 3.27 6.03 -10.54
C MET A 77 3.64 4.95 -9.53
N LEU A 78 4.86 5.02 -9.03
CA LEU A 78 5.34 4.22 -7.91
C LEU A 78 5.25 5.04 -6.64
N SER A 79 4.67 4.46 -5.59
CA SER A 79 4.55 5.12 -4.28
C SER A 79 5.33 4.38 -3.21
N ARG A 80 5.72 5.11 -2.17
CA ARG A 80 6.34 4.58 -0.96
C ARG A 80 5.71 5.24 0.25
N GLY A 81 5.85 4.64 1.43
CA GLY A 81 5.22 5.18 2.62
C GLY A 81 5.58 4.45 3.90
N GLY A 82 4.94 4.84 4.99
CA GLY A 82 5.03 4.18 6.28
C GLY A 82 3.67 4.08 6.96
N ILE A 83 3.42 2.95 7.63
CA ILE A 83 2.25 2.76 8.49
C ILE A 83 2.75 2.66 9.93
N ALA A 84 2.23 3.52 10.80
CA ALA A 84 2.61 3.56 12.20
C ALA A 84 1.42 3.84 13.12
N ARG A 85 1.58 3.47 14.39
CA ARG A 85 0.62 3.76 15.46
C ARG A 85 1.20 4.77 16.43
N GLY A 86 0.34 5.64 16.95
CA GLY A 86 0.70 6.64 17.96
C GLY A 86 -0.39 7.67 18.14
N ASP A 87 -0.10 8.69 18.93
CA ASP A 87 -0.98 9.83 19.04
C ASP A 87 -1.03 10.59 17.71
N PHE A 88 -2.23 10.98 17.33
CA PHE A 88 -2.50 11.68 16.08
C PHE A 88 -3.64 12.66 16.25
N PHE A 89 -3.40 13.88 15.85
CA PHE A 89 -4.38 14.96 15.82
C PHE A 89 -4.62 15.37 14.36
N ASN A 90 -5.87 15.50 13.99
CA ASN A 90 -6.28 15.91 12.65
C ASN A 90 -7.55 16.75 12.74
N ASP A 91 -7.43 18.03 12.37
CA ASP A 91 -8.56 18.94 12.23
C ASP A 91 -8.57 19.63 10.86
N LYS A 92 -9.35 20.70 10.73
CA LYS A 92 -9.44 21.45 9.47
C LYS A 92 -8.16 22.19 9.09
N VAL A 93 -7.30 22.48 10.06
CA VAL A 93 -6.15 23.37 9.91
C VAL A 93 -4.84 22.59 9.85
N MET A 94 -4.69 21.60 10.73
CA MET A 94 -3.42 20.90 10.87
C MET A 94 -3.58 19.39 11.09
N ILE A 95 -2.51 18.66 10.74
CA ILE A 95 -2.26 17.30 11.17
C ILE A 95 -0.98 17.26 11.98
N TRP A 96 -0.99 16.57 13.11
CA TRP A 96 0.15 16.51 14.01
C TRP A 96 0.12 15.24 14.86
N GLY A 97 1.28 14.76 15.28
CA GLY A 97 1.39 13.69 16.25
C GLY A 97 2.51 12.70 15.99
N ASN A 98 2.78 11.86 17.00
CA ASN A 98 3.87 10.89 16.97
C ASN A 98 3.66 9.83 15.87
N ALA A 99 2.42 9.42 15.60
CA ALA A 99 2.13 8.49 14.51
C ALA A 99 2.58 9.03 13.16
N LEU A 100 2.32 10.32 12.88
CA LEU A 100 2.75 10.97 11.64
C LEU A 100 4.27 11.02 11.52
N VAL A 101 4.96 11.38 12.60
CA VAL A 101 6.43 11.44 12.62
C VAL A 101 7.04 10.06 12.37
N LYS A 102 6.52 9.01 13.03
CA LYS A 102 6.97 7.63 12.80
C LYS A 102 6.72 7.18 11.35
N ALA A 103 5.54 7.45 10.79
CA ALA A 103 5.21 7.08 9.41
C ALA A 103 6.11 7.84 8.41
N TYR A 104 6.35 9.12 8.62
CA TYR A 104 7.26 9.92 7.81
C TYR A 104 8.70 9.41 7.89
N ASN A 105 9.18 9.05 9.07
CA ASN A 105 10.53 8.48 9.21
C ASN A 105 10.65 7.15 8.46
N LEU A 106 9.66 6.27 8.52
CA LEU A 106 9.64 5.04 7.73
C LEU A 106 9.69 5.35 6.23
N GLU A 107 8.90 6.30 5.76
CA GLU A 107 8.88 6.71 4.34
C GLU A 107 10.21 7.30 3.91
N SER A 108 10.75 8.27 4.66
CA SER A 108 11.89 9.08 4.23
C SER A 108 13.24 8.39 4.40
N THR A 109 13.38 7.51 5.42
CA THR A 109 14.66 6.90 5.77
C THR A 109 14.74 5.40 5.53
N VAL A 110 13.61 4.68 5.58
CA VAL A 110 13.57 3.21 5.51
C VAL A 110 13.00 2.71 4.19
N ALA A 111 11.94 3.31 3.67
CA ALA A 111 11.32 2.92 2.42
C ALA A 111 12.13 3.38 1.20
N ILE A 112 13.32 2.80 1.00
CA ILE A 112 14.18 3.09 -0.16
C ILE A 112 13.49 2.68 -1.46
N TYR A 113 12.81 1.54 -1.45
CA TYR A 113 12.05 0.97 -2.57
C TYR A 113 10.58 1.43 -2.56
N PRO A 114 9.84 1.26 -3.68
CA PRO A 114 8.43 1.66 -3.78
C PRO A 114 7.50 0.70 -3.02
N ARG A 115 7.58 0.73 -1.71
CA ARG A 115 6.81 -0.08 -0.78
C ARG A 115 6.37 0.75 0.43
N ILE A 116 5.22 0.44 1.01
CA ILE A 116 4.74 1.05 2.24
C ILE A 116 5.14 0.16 3.41
N ILE A 117 6.12 0.61 4.20
CA ILE A 117 6.68 -0.14 5.33
C ILE A 117 5.72 -0.09 6.52
N ILE A 118 5.54 -1.23 7.17
CA ILE A 118 4.74 -1.36 8.38
C ILE A 118 5.66 -1.30 9.60
N HIS A 119 5.36 -0.40 10.54
CA HIS A 119 6.15 -0.27 11.75
C HIS A 119 6.16 -1.59 12.55
N PRO A 120 7.31 -2.05 13.08
CA PRO A 120 7.41 -3.32 13.80
C PRO A 120 6.43 -3.50 14.96
N ASP A 121 6.10 -2.41 15.68
CA ASP A 121 5.10 -2.45 16.77
C ASP A 121 3.71 -2.93 16.28
N LEU A 122 3.34 -2.64 15.03
CA LEU A 122 2.08 -3.11 14.45
C LEU A 122 2.19 -4.58 14.05
N ILE A 123 3.31 -5.00 13.47
CA ILE A 123 3.55 -6.41 13.13
C ILE A 123 3.50 -7.30 14.37
N SER A 124 4.07 -6.87 15.49
CA SER A 124 3.99 -7.59 16.77
C SER A 124 2.55 -7.79 17.23
N SER A 125 1.62 -6.94 16.82
CA SER A 125 0.21 -7.05 17.15
C SER A 125 -0.53 -8.06 16.27
N VAL A 126 -0.04 -8.39 15.08
CA VAL A 126 -0.70 -9.32 14.12
C VAL A 126 -0.84 -10.72 14.71
N SER A 127 0.22 -11.26 15.30
CA SER A 127 0.18 -12.58 15.95
C SER A 127 -0.84 -12.70 17.08
N TYR A 128 -1.16 -11.57 17.73
CA TYR A 128 -2.22 -11.52 18.73
C TYR A 128 -3.60 -11.56 18.08
N PHE A 129 -3.80 -10.88 16.96
CA PHE A 129 -5.06 -10.88 16.22
C PHE A 129 -5.39 -12.28 15.68
N GLU A 130 -4.44 -12.96 15.08
CA GLU A 130 -4.60 -14.33 14.56
C GLU A 130 -5.02 -15.33 15.64
N LYS A 131 -4.44 -15.23 16.84
CA LYS A 131 -4.78 -16.12 17.97
C LYS A 131 -6.18 -15.89 18.53
N LYS A 132 -6.65 -14.64 18.48
CA LYS A 132 -7.94 -14.24 19.08
C LYS A 132 -9.12 -14.60 18.20
N SER A 133 -8.94 -14.67 16.91
CA SER A 133 -10.03 -14.68 15.94
C SER A 133 -10.07 -15.99 15.15
N LYS A 134 -10.81 -16.97 15.65
CA LYS A 134 -11.18 -18.14 14.84
C LYS A 134 -12.40 -17.90 13.93
N ASN A 135 -13.23 -16.87 14.16
CA ASN A 135 -14.50 -16.69 13.45
C ASN A 135 -14.75 -15.29 12.83
N ASP A 136 -13.97 -14.24 13.18
CA ASP A 136 -14.24 -12.86 12.74
C ASP A 136 -12.95 -12.09 12.39
N SER A 137 -11.87 -12.77 12.01
CA SER A 137 -10.60 -12.10 11.70
C SER A 137 -10.68 -11.38 10.37
N TYR A 138 -10.35 -10.10 10.40
CA TYR A 138 -9.91 -9.39 9.21
C TYR A 138 -8.70 -10.13 8.66
N ASP A 139 -8.70 -10.45 7.38
CA ASP A 139 -7.62 -11.17 6.68
C ASP A 139 -6.38 -10.28 6.51
N ILE A 140 -5.82 -9.84 7.65
CA ILE A 140 -4.71 -8.88 7.70
C ILE A 140 -3.45 -9.47 7.08
N VAL A 141 -3.19 -10.75 7.30
CA VAL A 141 -1.95 -11.41 6.89
C VAL A 141 -1.79 -11.41 5.38
N ASN A 142 -2.87 -11.58 4.64
CA ASN A 142 -2.84 -11.56 3.17
C ASN A 142 -2.53 -10.19 2.56
N TRP A 143 -2.43 -9.14 3.38
CA TRP A 143 -2.05 -7.79 2.96
C TRP A 143 -0.64 -7.40 3.37
N ILE A 144 0.13 -8.35 3.91
CA ILE A 144 1.47 -8.11 4.42
C ILE A 144 2.44 -9.07 3.74
N ALA A 145 3.49 -8.52 3.15
CA ALA A 145 4.64 -9.26 2.68
C ALA A 145 5.89 -8.88 3.48
N GLN A 146 6.87 -9.76 3.51
CA GLN A 146 8.19 -9.50 4.09
C GLN A 146 9.25 -9.51 3.00
N ASP A 147 10.10 -8.50 2.99
CA ASP A 147 11.22 -8.40 2.05
C ASP A 147 12.50 -9.07 2.61
N GLN A 148 13.51 -9.21 1.76
CA GLN A 148 14.80 -9.83 2.11
C GLN A 148 15.55 -9.08 3.22
N ASP A 149 15.28 -7.77 3.40
CA ASP A 149 15.83 -6.98 4.52
C ASP A 149 15.09 -7.21 5.85
N GLY A 150 14.13 -8.12 5.89
CA GLY A 150 13.33 -8.45 7.08
C GLY A 150 12.19 -7.47 7.36
N LEU A 151 12.03 -6.40 6.58
CA LEU A 151 10.97 -5.43 6.78
C LEU A 151 9.65 -5.92 6.21
N CYS A 152 8.56 -5.76 6.98
CA CYS A 152 7.22 -6.01 6.51
C CYS A 152 6.65 -4.77 5.79
N PHE A 153 5.95 -5.02 4.69
CA PHE A 153 5.36 -3.97 3.87
C PHE A 153 3.97 -4.38 3.37
N VAL A 154 3.22 -3.40 2.87
CA VAL A 154 1.89 -3.63 2.29
C VAL A 154 2.02 -4.43 1.00
N ASP A 155 1.41 -5.61 0.97
CA ASP A 155 1.27 -6.42 -0.24
C ASP A 155 0.07 -5.90 -1.05
N TYR A 156 0.35 -4.96 -1.95
CA TYR A 156 -0.70 -4.29 -2.70
C TYR A 156 -1.25 -5.13 -3.86
N PHE A 157 -0.56 -6.21 -4.25
CA PHE A 157 -1.05 -7.10 -5.28
C PHE A 157 -1.81 -8.27 -4.67
N ASN A 158 -3.05 -8.02 -4.26
CA ASN A 158 -3.93 -9.08 -3.75
C ASN A 158 -4.81 -9.62 -4.87
N SER A 159 -4.47 -10.82 -5.37
CA SER A 159 -5.16 -11.48 -6.48
C SER A 159 -6.65 -11.71 -6.26
N LYS A 160 -7.10 -11.82 -4.99
CA LYS A 160 -8.51 -12.04 -4.64
C LYS A 160 -9.40 -10.84 -4.97
N LEU A 161 -8.82 -9.63 -5.08
CA LEU A 161 -9.55 -8.40 -5.41
C LEU A 161 -9.52 -8.05 -6.89
N MET A 162 -8.71 -8.74 -7.68
CA MET A 162 -8.52 -8.45 -9.08
C MET A 162 -9.36 -9.38 -9.94
N ARG A 163 -10.00 -8.82 -10.97
CA ARG A 163 -10.81 -9.61 -11.91
C ARG A 163 -9.95 -10.55 -12.75
N ASP A 164 -8.77 -10.10 -13.16
CA ASP A 164 -7.80 -10.87 -13.93
C ASP A 164 -6.38 -10.54 -13.44
N PRO A 165 -5.94 -11.20 -12.34
CA PRO A 165 -4.66 -10.85 -11.71
C PRO A 165 -3.47 -11.15 -12.62
N LEU A 166 -3.52 -12.21 -13.43
CA LEU A 166 -2.41 -12.56 -14.32
C LEU A 166 -2.24 -11.53 -15.44
N TYR A 167 -3.34 -11.11 -16.07
CA TYR A 167 -3.31 -10.07 -17.09
C TYR A 167 -2.76 -8.76 -16.53
N MET A 168 -3.22 -8.35 -15.34
CA MET A 168 -2.74 -7.14 -14.69
C MET A 168 -1.24 -7.21 -14.38
N LEU A 169 -0.73 -8.36 -13.92
CA LEU A 169 0.70 -8.55 -13.69
C LEU A 169 1.52 -8.40 -14.98
N ILE A 170 1.05 -8.99 -16.08
CA ILE A 170 1.71 -8.86 -17.40
C ILE A 170 1.81 -7.39 -17.78
N VAL A 171 0.70 -6.64 -17.72
CA VAL A 171 0.67 -5.20 -18.06
C VAL A 171 1.63 -4.40 -17.19
N PHE A 172 1.67 -4.65 -15.88
CA PHE A 172 2.56 -3.94 -14.97
C PHE A 172 4.04 -4.32 -15.17
N ILE A 173 4.34 -5.57 -15.51
CA ILE A 173 5.71 -6.00 -15.83
C ILE A 173 6.19 -5.31 -17.11
N GLU A 174 5.39 -5.28 -18.17
CA GLU A 174 5.74 -4.60 -19.42
C GLU A 174 5.98 -3.10 -19.21
N ASP A 175 5.13 -2.42 -18.43
CA ASP A 175 5.32 -1.00 -18.09
C ASP A 175 6.61 -0.80 -17.28
N ASN A 176 6.88 -1.70 -16.33
CA ASN A 176 8.10 -1.65 -15.52
C ASN A 176 9.38 -1.84 -16.36
N GLU A 177 9.37 -2.75 -17.33
CA GLU A 177 10.50 -2.98 -18.23
C GLU A 177 10.76 -1.75 -19.13
N LYS A 178 9.70 -1.13 -19.65
CA LYS A 178 9.81 0.15 -20.40
C LYS A 178 10.43 1.26 -19.54
N ARG A 179 10.02 1.36 -18.28
CA ARG A 179 10.59 2.34 -17.33
C ARG A 179 12.06 2.04 -17.03
N GLN A 180 12.41 0.78 -16.85
CA GLN A 180 13.79 0.37 -16.61
C GLN A 180 14.69 0.80 -17.78
N ALA A 181 14.29 0.51 -19.01
CA ALA A 181 15.02 0.92 -20.20
C ALA A 181 15.23 2.44 -20.28
N ASN A 182 14.23 3.24 -19.88
CA ASN A 182 14.27 4.70 -19.95
C ASN A 182 15.02 5.39 -18.78
N ASN A 183 15.44 4.65 -17.76
CA ASN A 183 16.04 5.23 -16.53
C ASN A 183 17.37 4.59 -16.14
N MET A 184 18.05 3.90 -17.06
CA MET A 184 19.33 3.23 -16.78
C MET A 184 20.44 4.20 -16.33
N ASP A 185 20.42 5.46 -16.80
CA ASP A 185 21.39 6.48 -16.43
C ASP A 185 21.17 7.04 -15.01
N ASN A 186 19.99 6.82 -14.41
CA ASN A 186 19.68 7.23 -13.05
C ASN A 186 19.63 6.02 -12.12
N LEU A 187 20.79 5.65 -11.57
CA LEU A 187 20.94 4.45 -10.74
C LEU A 187 19.96 4.37 -9.56
N LYS A 188 19.63 5.50 -8.92
CA LYS A 188 18.67 5.52 -7.80
C LYS A 188 17.24 5.19 -8.26
N VAL A 189 16.86 5.65 -9.43
CA VAL A 189 15.56 5.34 -10.04
C VAL A 189 15.56 3.92 -10.56
N ALA A 190 16.62 3.50 -11.24
CA ALA A 190 16.78 2.14 -11.77
C ALA A 190 16.64 1.08 -10.66
N GLN A 191 17.29 1.26 -9.51
CA GLN A 191 17.17 0.35 -8.37
C GLN A 191 15.72 0.17 -7.88
N LYS A 192 14.95 1.26 -7.83
CA LYS A 192 13.53 1.20 -7.44
C LYS A 192 12.69 0.42 -8.44
N ILE A 193 12.94 0.63 -9.72
CA ILE A 193 12.23 -0.03 -10.81
C ILE A 193 12.60 -1.53 -10.84
N ILE A 194 13.86 -1.88 -10.65
CA ILE A 194 14.33 -3.27 -10.58
C ILE A 194 13.67 -4.00 -9.39
N TRP A 195 13.69 -3.39 -8.21
CA TRP A 195 13.01 -3.96 -7.04
C TRP A 195 11.53 -4.25 -7.34
N HIS A 196 10.84 -3.25 -7.91
CA HIS A 196 9.43 -3.38 -8.26
C HIS A 196 9.18 -4.50 -9.29
N GLY A 197 10.03 -4.62 -10.31
CA GLY A 197 9.95 -5.70 -11.28
C GLY A 197 10.12 -7.09 -10.66
N ASN A 198 11.04 -7.22 -9.71
CA ASN A 198 11.23 -8.47 -8.97
C ASN A 198 10.01 -8.81 -8.09
N TYR A 199 9.42 -7.80 -7.42
CA TYR A 199 8.18 -8.00 -6.67
C TYR A 199 7.05 -8.53 -7.57
N LEU A 200 6.83 -7.92 -8.74
CA LEU A 200 5.78 -8.37 -9.67
C LEU A 200 6.03 -9.79 -10.20
N LYS A 201 7.29 -10.13 -10.54
CA LYS A 201 7.68 -11.48 -11.00
C LYS A 201 7.47 -12.54 -9.90
N ASN A 202 7.72 -12.20 -8.65
CA ASN A 202 7.41 -13.09 -7.52
C ASN A 202 5.91 -13.36 -7.41
N LYS A 203 5.05 -12.36 -7.65
CA LYS A 203 3.59 -12.54 -7.67
C LYS A 203 3.11 -13.46 -8.79
N VAL A 204 3.75 -13.44 -9.96
CA VAL A 204 3.48 -14.42 -11.03
C VAL A 204 3.77 -15.85 -10.55
N ASN A 205 4.91 -16.05 -9.89
CA ASN A 205 5.30 -17.36 -9.38
C ASN A 205 4.33 -17.86 -8.28
N GLU A 206 3.87 -16.97 -7.39
CA GLU A 206 2.88 -17.30 -6.36
C GLU A 206 1.55 -17.76 -6.98
N LEU A 207 1.05 -17.05 -8.00
CA LEU A 207 -0.18 -17.43 -8.70
C LEU A 207 -0.05 -18.75 -9.44
N SER A 208 1.06 -18.95 -10.17
CA SER A 208 1.31 -20.18 -10.92
C SER A 208 1.39 -21.42 -10.01
N ASN A 209 1.93 -21.26 -8.81
CA ASN A 209 2.01 -22.35 -7.84
C ASN A 209 0.66 -22.64 -7.17
N SER A 210 -0.22 -21.65 -7.01
CA SER A 210 -1.56 -21.84 -6.43
C SER A 210 -2.49 -22.62 -7.36
N ASP A 211 -2.36 -22.45 -8.68
CA ASP A 211 -3.15 -23.19 -9.68
C ASP A 211 -2.75 -24.66 -9.83
N VAL A 212 -1.54 -25.01 -9.40
CA VAL A 212 -1.04 -26.41 -9.42
C VAL A 212 -1.58 -27.23 -8.24
N ILE A 213 -1.93 -26.58 -7.13
CA ILE A 213 -2.43 -27.23 -5.90
C ILE A 213 -3.95 -27.53 -5.98
N THR A 214 -4.67 -26.90 -6.91
CA THR A 214 -6.14 -27.01 -7.07
C THR A 214 -6.59 -27.98 -8.17
N LYS A 215 -5.68 -28.74 -8.78
CA LYS A 215 -5.92 -29.84 -9.71
C LYS A 215 -5.58 -31.18 -9.05
#